data_a872034d59187ef26d59cd16d92b8ebc
#
_entry.id   a872034d59187ef26d59cd16d92b8ebc
#
_cell.length_a   1.000
_cell.length_b   1.000
_cell.length_c   1.000
_cell.angle_alpha   90.00
_cell.angle_beta   90.00
_cell.angle_gamma   90.00
#
_symmetry.space_group_name_H-M   'P 1'
#
loop_
_entity.id
_entity.type
_entity.pdbx_description
1 polymer ?
#
loop_
_entity_poly.entity_id
_entity_poly.type
_entity_poly.pdbx_seq_one_letter_code
_entity_poly.pdbx_strand_id
1 'polypeptide(L)'
;MLTIYAPSDRPQSKCWEVFNGIQKTWPDTPVQIKDNDKSYYRENSDTMFWGLVNNNTNIIRDVEYFGFNYWFTDTPYFGRFDNNNLKADNHYWRICKNNIHASYIPSLDNARLNSFDITVKDKKDKGDYILICPSSAGIHRFIGQTGWLTDTITKIKKFTDRPIVVREKPRGRGTSGPSEAKIPLVEQLKNAWCCVTSCSISAVESLCEGVPVICHPKSFAQPICDTQLNAVNNPKYVEPTDWLRSLSYQQFTPEEFADGTAVSILKDLRLL
;
A
#
# COMPACT_ATOMS: atom_id res chain seq x y z
N MET A 1 2.49 24.19 10.67
CA MET A 1 3.40 24.15 9.50
C MET A 1 3.49 22.71 9.04
N LEU A 2 3.37 22.46 7.74
CA LEU A 2 3.62 21.13 7.15
C LEU A 2 5.03 21.10 6.54
N THR A 3 5.83 20.12 6.92
CA THR A 3 7.14 19.86 6.30
C THR A 3 7.04 18.69 5.32
N ILE A 4 7.34 18.92 4.05
CA ILE A 4 7.40 17.87 3.04
C ILE A 4 8.86 17.43 2.86
N TYR A 5 9.14 16.16 3.06
CA TYR A 5 10.44 15.57 2.78
C TYR A 5 10.46 14.95 1.39
N ALA A 6 11.22 15.55 0.50
CA ALA A 6 11.32 15.15 -0.90
C ALA A 6 12.75 14.75 -1.29
N PRO A 7 12.92 13.81 -2.25
CA PRO A 7 14.25 13.39 -2.70
C PRO A 7 14.85 14.45 -3.66
N SER A 8 15.79 15.27 -3.20
CA SER A 8 16.49 16.26 -4.03
C SER A 8 17.40 15.58 -5.07
N ASP A 9 17.90 14.39 -4.76
CA ASP A 9 18.73 13.58 -5.66
C ASP A 9 17.95 12.98 -6.84
N ARG A 10 16.62 13.13 -6.86
CA ARG A 10 15.71 12.59 -7.89
C ARG A 10 14.69 13.63 -8.34
N PRO A 11 15.13 14.75 -8.97
CA PRO A 11 14.21 15.81 -9.36
C PRO A 11 13.19 15.37 -10.44
N GLN A 12 13.45 14.27 -11.17
CA GLN A 12 12.51 13.70 -12.15
C GLN A 12 11.52 12.71 -11.51
N SER A 13 11.59 12.51 -10.19
CA SER A 13 10.66 11.61 -9.51
C SER A 13 9.24 12.19 -9.55
N LYS A 14 8.28 11.35 -9.96
CA LYS A 14 6.86 11.76 -10.03
C LYS A 14 6.25 12.18 -8.70
N CYS A 15 6.89 11.89 -7.57
CA CYS A 15 6.45 12.40 -6.27
C CYS A 15 6.46 13.94 -6.20
N TRP A 16 7.28 14.62 -7.00
CA TRP A 16 7.31 16.08 -7.07
C TRP A 16 6.02 16.68 -7.62
N GLU A 17 5.33 16.00 -8.54
CA GLU A 17 4.02 16.43 -9.05
C GLU A 17 3.01 16.50 -7.90
N VAL A 18 2.98 15.47 -7.05
CA VAL A 18 2.13 15.42 -5.85
C VAL A 18 2.53 16.51 -4.84
N PHE A 19 3.81 16.63 -4.52
CA PHE A 19 4.28 17.59 -3.52
C PHE A 19 4.07 19.05 -3.94
N ASN A 20 4.28 19.36 -5.21
CA ASN A 20 4.00 20.69 -5.75
C ASN A 20 2.50 21.02 -5.74
N GLY A 21 1.64 20.03 -5.98
CA GLY A 21 0.20 20.17 -5.83
C GLY A 21 -0.19 20.47 -4.38
N ILE A 22 0.26 19.63 -3.46
CA ILE A 22 0.03 19.82 -2.01
C ILE A 22 0.54 21.18 -1.51
N GLN A 23 1.71 21.63 -1.95
CA GLN A 23 2.24 22.92 -1.54
C GLN A 23 1.31 24.10 -1.89
N LYS A 24 0.53 23.98 -2.97
CA LYS A 24 -0.41 25.00 -3.42
C LYS A 24 -1.77 24.91 -2.74
N THR A 25 -2.20 23.72 -2.39
CA THR A 25 -3.60 23.42 -2.02
C THR A 25 -3.78 23.05 -0.54
N TRP A 26 -2.69 22.79 0.21
CA TRP A 26 -2.77 22.44 1.63
C TRP A 26 -3.37 23.58 2.45
N PRO A 27 -4.40 23.29 3.29
CA PRO A 27 -5.15 24.36 3.95
C PRO A 27 -4.38 24.98 5.12
N ASP A 28 -4.56 26.30 5.27
CA ASP A 28 -4.33 27.10 6.49
C ASP A 28 -2.94 27.00 7.13
N THR A 29 -1.93 26.42 6.45
CA THR A 29 -0.63 26.19 7.05
C THR A 29 0.50 26.41 6.06
N PRO A 30 1.56 27.14 6.39
CA PRO A 30 2.75 27.22 5.55
C PRO A 30 3.31 25.83 5.26
N VAL A 31 3.62 25.57 4.00
CA VAL A 31 4.25 24.33 3.54
C VAL A 31 5.70 24.62 3.18
N GLN A 32 6.64 23.91 3.79
CA GLN A 32 8.05 23.94 3.42
C GLN A 32 8.49 22.59 2.84
N ILE A 33 9.43 22.60 1.92
CA ILE A 33 10.03 21.39 1.36
C ILE A 33 11.46 21.27 1.86
N LYS A 34 11.81 20.12 2.42
CA LYS A 34 13.17 19.75 2.86
C LYS A 34 13.66 18.53 2.08
N ASP A 35 14.97 18.39 1.97
CA ASP A 35 15.56 17.19 1.43
C ASP A 35 15.42 16.02 2.41
N ASN A 36 15.11 14.84 1.90
CA ASN A 36 15.09 13.59 2.67
C ASN A 36 16.40 12.82 2.56
N ASP A 37 17.52 13.55 2.50
CA ASP A 37 18.84 12.96 2.44
C ASP A 37 19.10 11.95 3.59
N LYS A 38 20.30 11.43 3.68
CA LYS A 38 20.66 10.46 4.71
C LYS A 38 20.95 11.10 6.08
N SER A 39 20.85 12.41 6.21
CA SER A 39 21.05 13.12 7.47
C SER A 39 19.92 12.83 8.45
N TYR A 40 20.26 12.75 9.73
CA TYR A 40 19.25 12.61 10.77
C TYR A 40 18.61 13.97 11.06
N TYR A 41 17.32 14.06 10.92
CA TYR A 41 16.52 15.21 11.31
C TYR A 41 15.68 14.86 12.54
N ARG A 42 15.73 15.75 13.54
CA ARG A 42 14.79 15.69 14.64
C ARG A 42 13.57 16.52 14.24
N GLU A 43 12.55 15.85 13.72
CA GLU A 43 11.36 16.54 13.21
C GLU A 43 10.33 16.73 14.31
N ASN A 44 9.85 17.95 14.46
CA ASN A 44 8.86 18.38 15.45
C ASN A 44 7.70 19.18 14.82
N SER A 45 7.29 18.84 13.64
CA SER A 45 6.14 19.41 12.93
C SER A 45 5.36 18.33 12.20
N ASP A 46 4.15 18.66 11.79
CA ASP A 46 3.39 17.82 10.87
C ASP A 46 4.19 17.61 9.58
N THR A 47 4.20 16.39 9.07
CA THR A 47 5.18 15.98 8.05
C THR A 47 4.51 15.18 6.93
N MET A 48 5.00 15.34 5.70
CA MET A 48 4.63 14.51 4.56
C MET A 48 5.88 13.98 3.86
N PHE A 49 5.82 12.74 3.35
CA PHE A 49 6.93 12.13 2.65
C PHE A 49 6.48 10.98 1.73
N TRP A 50 7.39 10.61 0.84
CA TRP A 50 7.19 9.55 -0.14
C TRP A 50 7.91 8.26 0.27
N GLY A 51 7.16 7.16 0.40
CA GLY A 51 7.71 5.82 0.61
C GLY A 51 8.58 5.66 1.86
N LEU A 52 8.98 4.44 2.16
CA LEU A 52 9.96 4.13 3.21
C LEU A 52 11.39 4.16 2.67
N VAL A 53 11.81 5.30 2.13
CA VAL A 53 13.12 5.51 1.52
C VAL A 53 13.98 6.45 2.38
N ASN A 54 15.29 6.39 2.18
CA ASN A 54 16.26 7.25 2.87
C ASN A 54 16.00 7.27 4.40
N ASN A 55 15.81 8.45 4.98
CA ASN A 55 15.63 8.65 6.41
C ASN A 55 14.17 8.65 6.88
N ASN A 56 13.20 8.43 5.98
CA ASN A 56 11.77 8.59 6.29
C ASN A 56 11.30 7.75 7.49
N THR A 57 11.86 6.55 7.69
CA THR A 57 11.51 5.72 8.87
C THR A 57 11.89 6.40 10.20
N ASN A 58 13.03 7.10 10.25
CA ASN A 58 13.44 7.82 11.46
C ASN A 58 12.58 9.07 11.67
N ILE A 59 12.25 9.78 10.58
CA ILE A 59 11.34 10.93 10.62
C ILE A 59 9.97 10.52 11.15
N ILE A 60 9.41 9.39 10.70
CA ILE A 60 8.14 8.86 11.25
C ILE A 60 8.24 8.68 12.78
N ARG A 61 9.32 8.05 13.26
CA ARG A 61 9.50 7.80 14.70
C ARG A 61 9.58 9.09 15.51
N ASP A 62 10.27 10.11 14.98
CA ASP A 62 10.36 11.41 15.64
C ASP A 62 8.99 12.10 15.69
N VAL A 63 8.27 12.14 14.56
CA VAL A 63 6.94 12.74 14.44
C VAL A 63 5.95 12.06 15.41
N GLU A 64 5.95 10.73 15.46
CA GLU A 64 5.14 9.95 16.41
C GLU A 64 5.55 10.23 17.87
N TYR A 65 6.84 10.29 18.17
CA TYR A 65 7.36 10.58 19.51
C TYR A 65 6.94 11.96 20.03
N PHE A 66 6.92 12.97 19.15
CA PHE A 66 6.51 14.34 19.51
C PHE A 66 5.00 14.59 19.38
N GLY A 67 4.22 13.59 18.96
CA GLY A 67 2.76 13.69 18.86
C GLY A 67 2.26 14.54 17.69
N PHE A 68 3.05 14.69 16.65
CA PHE A 68 2.64 15.35 15.38
C PHE A 68 2.00 14.34 14.42
N ASN A 69 1.37 14.86 13.37
CA ASN A 69 0.82 14.02 12.30
C ASN A 69 1.83 13.83 11.18
N TYR A 70 1.70 12.70 10.48
CA TYR A 70 2.37 12.51 9.22
C TYR A 70 1.43 12.01 8.13
N TRP A 71 1.74 12.37 6.89
CA TRP A 71 1.08 11.85 5.69
C TRP A 71 2.10 11.09 4.86
N PHE A 72 1.81 9.82 4.68
CA PHE A 72 2.61 8.91 3.88
C PHE A 72 2.04 8.81 2.48
N THR A 73 2.83 9.10 1.46
CA THR A 73 2.46 8.91 0.05
C THR A 73 3.27 7.79 -0.56
N ASP A 74 2.66 6.99 -1.43
CA ASP A 74 3.31 5.88 -2.14
C ASP A 74 2.45 5.45 -3.34
N THR A 75 2.89 4.42 -4.05
CA THR A 75 2.16 3.80 -5.15
C THR A 75 0.74 3.42 -4.73
N PRO A 76 -0.25 3.53 -5.64
CA PRO A 76 -1.66 3.32 -5.32
C PRO A 76 -1.97 1.85 -5.04
N TYR A 77 -3.17 1.59 -4.56
CA TYR A 77 -3.71 0.23 -4.39
C TYR A 77 -4.16 -0.36 -5.72
N PHE A 78 -4.75 0.47 -6.60
CA PHE A 78 -5.15 0.18 -7.98
C PHE A 78 -5.07 1.45 -8.83
N GLY A 79 -5.30 1.37 -10.14
CA GLY A 79 -4.98 2.49 -11.05
C GLY A 79 -3.48 2.71 -11.20
N ARG A 80 -2.72 1.63 -11.18
CA ARG A 80 -1.27 1.64 -11.28
C ARG A 80 -0.84 1.62 -12.75
N PHE A 81 0.26 2.30 -13.08
CA PHE A 81 0.88 2.10 -14.38
C PHE A 81 1.15 0.61 -14.62
N ASP A 82 0.74 0.12 -15.77
CA ASP A 82 1.36 -1.07 -16.32
C ASP A 82 2.85 -0.76 -16.57
N ASN A 83 3.73 -1.68 -16.19
CA ASN A 83 5.17 -1.53 -16.38
C ASN A 83 5.57 -1.32 -17.85
N ASN A 84 4.67 -1.57 -18.78
CA ASN A 84 4.85 -1.39 -20.22
C ASN A 84 4.22 -0.11 -20.77
N ASN A 85 3.39 0.62 -20.00
CA ASN A 85 2.71 1.83 -20.45
C ASN A 85 2.96 3.00 -19.48
N LEU A 86 4.17 3.58 -19.57
CA LEU A 86 4.57 4.76 -18.79
C LEU A 86 3.79 6.05 -19.15
N LYS A 87 2.85 5.97 -20.09
CA LYS A 87 2.01 7.07 -20.58
C LYS A 87 0.55 6.96 -20.15
N ALA A 88 0.23 6.11 -19.18
CA ALA A 88 -1.12 6.13 -18.63
C ALA A 88 -1.35 7.49 -17.96
N ASP A 89 -2.27 8.27 -18.52
CA ASP A 89 -2.59 9.62 -18.07
C ASP A 89 -3.20 9.65 -16.67
N ASN A 90 -3.59 8.52 -16.10
CA ASN A 90 -4.27 8.37 -14.82
C ASN A 90 -3.45 7.56 -13.81
N HIS A 91 -2.27 8.04 -13.47
CA HIS A 91 -1.49 7.45 -12.38
C HIS A 91 -1.94 8.01 -11.04
N TYR A 92 -2.44 7.13 -10.18
CA TYR A 92 -2.84 7.47 -8.84
C TYR A 92 -1.69 7.33 -7.84
N TRP A 93 -1.79 8.09 -6.75
CA TRP A 93 -0.91 8.02 -5.61
C TRP A 93 -1.74 7.95 -4.33
N ARG A 94 -1.45 6.98 -3.47
CA ARG A 94 -2.13 6.92 -2.17
C ARG A 94 -1.56 7.95 -1.22
N ILE A 95 -2.41 8.44 -0.32
CA ILE A 95 -2.04 9.27 0.81
C ILE A 95 -2.70 8.71 2.07
N CYS A 96 -1.93 8.53 3.13
CA CYS A 96 -2.36 7.89 4.37
C CYS A 96 -1.93 8.73 5.56
N LYS A 97 -2.85 9.04 6.48
CA LYS A 97 -2.56 9.81 7.70
C LYS A 97 -2.11 8.87 8.83
N ASN A 98 -1.00 9.18 9.48
CA ASN A 98 -0.45 8.47 10.65
C ASN A 98 -0.31 6.95 10.46
N ASN A 99 -0.14 6.52 9.21
CA ASN A 99 0.08 5.13 8.83
C ASN A 99 0.74 5.07 7.44
N ILE A 100 1.37 3.96 7.12
CA ILE A 100 1.90 3.68 5.76
C ILE A 100 0.85 3.08 4.83
N HIS A 101 -0.34 2.82 5.35
CA HIS A 101 -1.49 2.30 4.63
C HIS A 101 -2.77 3.04 4.99
N ALA A 102 -3.74 3.02 4.06
CA ALA A 102 -5.06 3.60 4.25
C ALA A 102 -5.80 2.97 5.43
N SER A 103 -6.51 3.80 6.16
CA SER A 103 -7.47 3.37 7.16
C SER A 103 -8.77 2.92 6.49
N TYR A 104 -9.43 1.91 7.04
CA TYR A 104 -10.75 1.51 6.54
C TYR A 104 -11.81 2.51 6.98
N ILE A 105 -12.53 3.08 6.01
CA ILE A 105 -13.63 4.02 6.22
C ILE A 105 -14.89 3.37 5.63
N PRO A 106 -15.83 2.91 6.46
CA PRO A 106 -17.03 2.25 5.99
C PRO A 106 -18.03 3.22 5.35
N SER A 107 -18.97 2.68 4.59
CA SER A 107 -20.16 3.38 4.09
C SER A 107 -19.90 4.54 3.12
N LEU A 108 -18.79 4.51 2.40
CA LEU A 108 -18.53 5.43 1.29
C LEU A 108 -19.33 5.00 0.05
N ASP A 109 -19.66 5.98 -0.79
CA ASP A 109 -20.35 5.71 -2.06
C ASP A 109 -19.41 5.11 -3.13
N ASN A 110 -19.98 4.80 -4.29
CA ASN A 110 -19.27 4.21 -5.42
C ASN A 110 -18.59 5.25 -6.33
N ALA A 111 -18.77 6.55 -6.12
CA ALA A 111 -18.38 7.57 -7.10
C ALA A 111 -16.92 7.43 -7.52
N ARG A 112 -16.01 7.31 -6.54
CA ARG A 112 -14.59 7.13 -6.84
C ARG A 112 -14.24 5.73 -7.33
N LEU A 113 -14.83 4.69 -6.75
CA LEU A 113 -14.56 3.31 -7.18
C LEU A 113 -14.95 3.08 -8.64
N ASN A 114 -16.04 3.68 -9.10
CA ASN A 114 -16.52 3.56 -10.47
C ASN A 114 -15.57 4.16 -11.53
N SER A 115 -14.62 5.03 -11.13
CA SER A 115 -13.61 5.52 -12.06
C SER A 115 -12.46 4.54 -12.31
N PHE A 116 -12.47 3.40 -11.63
CA PHE A 116 -11.50 2.32 -11.82
C PHE A 116 -12.16 1.12 -12.48
N ASP A 117 -11.46 0.49 -13.42
CA ASP A 117 -11.90 -0.76 -14.05
C ASP A 117 -11.59 -1.95 -13.14
N ILE A 118 -12.37 -2.09 -12.06
CA ILE A 118 -12.18 -3.15 -11.06
C ILE A 118 -13.37 -4.10 -11.12
N THR A 119 -13.07 -5.36 -11.37
CA THR A 119 -14.05 -6.45 -11.28
C THR A 119 -13.76 -7.29 -10.06
N VAL A 120 -14.78 -7.55 -9.24
CA VAL A 120 -14.73 -8.48 -8.11
C VAL A 120 -15.37 -9.78 -8.54
N LYS A 121 -14.64 -10.89 -8.41
CA LYS A 121 -15.11 -12.23 -8.73
C LYS A 121 -15.67 -12.90 -7.48
N ASP A 122 -16.58 -13.85 -7.70
CA ASP A 122 -17.10 -14.71 -6.63
C ASP A 122 -15.97 -15.45 -5.91
N LYS A 123 -16.20 -15.77 -4.63
CA LYS A 123 -15.29 -16.58 -3.83
C LYS A 123 -14.93 -17.88 -4.53
N LYS A 124 -13.66 -18.20 -4.55
CA LYS A 124 -13.17 -19.50 -4.99
C LYS A 124 -13.30 -20.55 -3.88
N ASP A 125 -13.88 -21.68 -4.22
CA ASP A 125 -14.06 -22.82 -3.30
C ASP A 125 -12.97 -23.89 -3.43
N LYS A 126 -12.08 -23.76 -4.41
CA LYS A 126 -11.02 -24.73 -4.71
C LYS A 126 -9.71 -24.02 -4.99
N GLY A 127 -8.62 -24.72 -4.69
CA GLY A 127 -7.26 -24.29 -5.00
C GLY A 127 -6.25 -25.34 -4.54
N ASP A 128 -5.13 -25.38 -5.24
CA ASP A 128 -4.13 -26.46 -5.10
C ASP A 128 -3.05 -26.10 -4.08
N TYR A 129 -2.79 -24.82 -3.85
CA TYR A 129 -1.69 -24.34 -3.03
C TYR A 129 -2.00 -23.05 -2.28
N ILE A 130 -1.19 -22.77 -1.27
CA ILE A 130 -1.14 -21.49 -0.58
C ILE A 130 -0.14 -20.61 -1.28
N LEU A 131 -0.59 -19.42 -1.76
CA LEU A 131 0.28 -18.43 -2.38
C LEU A 131 0.78 -17.44 -1.33
N ILE A 132 2.09 -17.37 -1.10
CA ILE A 132 2.67 -16.39 -0.19
C ILE A 132 3.23 -15.21 -1.00
N CYS A 133 2.73 -14.01 -0.72
CA CYS A 133 3.12 -12.75 -1.35
C CYS A 133 3.77 -11.81 -0.31
N PRO A 134 5.08 -11.89 -0.04
CA PRO A 134 5.73 -11.05 0.96
C PRO A 134 5.78 -9.59 0.51
N SER A 135 5.75 -8.68 1.48
CA SER A 135 6.06 -7.27 1.25
C SER A 135 7.56 -7.04 1.01
N SER A 136 7.93 -5.81 0.66
CA SER A 136 9.33 -5.45 0.52
C SER A 136 10.09 -5.55 1.88
N ALA A 137 11.40 -5.76 1.79
CA ALA A 137 12.26 -5.77 2.99
C ALA A 137 12.17 -4.46 3.81
N GLY A 138 11.91 -3.32 3.15
CA GLY A 138 11.67 -2.03 3.81
C GLY A 138 10.44 -2.06 4.71
N ILE A 139 9.32 -2.59 4.21
CA ILE A 139 8.09 -2.75 4.99
C ILE A 139 8.32 -3.75 6.14
N HIS A 140 8.97 -4.88 5.90
CA HIS A 140 9.26 -5.84 6.97
C HIS A 140 10.13 -5.24 8.08
N ARG A 141 11.14 -4.43 7.75
CA ARG A 141 11.92 -3.68 8.76
C ARG A 141 11.06 -2.68 9.53
N PHE A 142 10.21 -1.94 8.83
CA PHE A 142 9.33 -0.94 9.44
C PHE A 142 8.36 -1.57 10.45
N ILE A 143 7.74 -2.70 10.12
CA ILE A 143 6.81 -3.40 11.01
C ILE A 143 7.51 -4.30 12.04
N GLY A 144 8.84 -4.38 12.05
CA GLY A 144 9.63 -5.21 12.98
C GLY A 144 9.59 -6.71 12.68
N GLN A 145 9.45 -7.11 11.41
CA GLN A 145 9.21 -8.50 10.97
C GLN A 145 10.20 -8.95 9.89
N THR A 146 11.50 -8.76 10.11
CA THR A 146 12.54 -9.08 9.11
C THR A 146 12.59 -10.56 8.71
N GLY A 147 12.20 -11.48 9.59
CA GLY A 147 12.09 -12.93 9.33
C GLY A 147 10.71 -13.39 8.85
N TRP A 148 9.79 -12.49 8.54
CA TRP A 148 8.37 -12.80 8.31
C TRP A 148 8.12 -13.98 7.37
N LEU A 149 8.83 -14.08 6.25
CA LEU A 149 8.61 -15.13 5.26
C LEU A 149 8.94 -16.51 5.82
N THR A 150 10.12 -16.68 6.41
CA THR A 150 10.56 -17.94 6.98
C THR A 150 9.67 -18.38 8.14
N ASP A 151 9.32 -17.46 9.01
CA ASP A 151 8.45 -17.72 10.16
C ASP A 151 7.04 -18.12 9.70
N THR A 152 6.52 -17.43 8.67
CA THR A 152 5.20 -17.70 8.10
C THR A 152 5.16 -19.10 7.48
N ILE A 153 6.14 -19.48 6.66
CA ILE A 153 6.23 -20.82 6.07
C ILE A 153 6.29 -21.89 7.15
N THR A 154 7.16 -21.70 8.14
CA THR A 154 7.34 -22.64 9.26
C THR A 154 6.05 -22.83 10.06
N LYS A 155 5.29 -21.76 10.29
CA LYS A 155 4.01 -21.81 11.01
C LYS A 155 2.91 -22.45 10.17
N ILE A 156 2.77 -22.11 8.88
CA ILE A 156 1.75 -22.68 8.00
C ILE A 156 1.90 -24.21 7.91
N LYS A 157 3.12 -24.72 7.78
CA LYS A 157 3.41 -26.17 7.73
C LYS A 157 2.97 -26.94 8.97
N LYS A 158 2.66 -26.28 10.08
CA LYS A 158 2.09 -26.91 11.28
C LYS A 158 0.58 -27.12 11.18
N PHE A 159 -0.08 -26.48 10.24
CA PHE A 159 -1.54 -26.48 10.12
C PHE A 159 -2.03 -27.25 8.89
N THR A 160 -1.20 -27.38 7.85
CA THR A 160 -1.63 -27.99 6.59
C THR A 160 -0.46 -28.58 5.81
N ASP A 161 -0.73 -29.64 5.06
CA ASP A 161 0.20 -30.25 4.10
C ASP A 161 0.04 -29.67 2.68
N ARG A 162 -0.84 -28.68 2.51
CA ARG A 162 -1.06 -28.03 1.21
C ARG A 162 0.24 -27.41 0.69
N PRO A 163 0.58 -27.59 -0.60
CA PRO A 163 1.77 -26.98 -1.19
C PRO A 163 1.83 -25.48 -0.95
N ILE A 164 3.03 -24.95 -0.75
CA ILE A 164 3.28 -23.52 -0.58
C ILE A 164 4.06 -23.02 -1.79
N VAL A 165 3.52 -21.99 -2.45
CA VAL A 165 4.19 -21.26 -3.53
C VAL A 165 4.53 -19.87 -3.01
N VAL A 166 5.79 -19.47 -3.11
CA VAL A 166 6.23 -18.13 -2.75
C VAL A 166 6.38 -17.29 -4.02
N ARG A 167 5.67 -16.15 -4.07
CA ARG A 167 5.82 -15.16 -5.12
C ARG A 167 6.68 -14.02 -4.62
N GLU A 168 7.91 -13.94 -5.09
CA GLU A 168 8.74 -12.77 -4.84
C GLU A 168 8.25 -11.56 -5.63
N LYS A 169 8.37 -10.37 -5.00
CA LYS A 169 8.00 -9.12 -5.67
C LYS A 169 8.93 -8.91 -6.87
N PRO A 170 8.39 -8.56 -8.07
CA PRO A 170 9.21 -8.18 -9.19
C PRO A 170 10.15 -7.06 -8.80
N ARG A 171 11.44 -7.18 -9.08
CA ARG A 171 12.42 -6.13 -8.82
C ARG A 171 12.18 -4.97 -9.80
N GLY A 172 12.20 -3.73 -9.29
CA GLY A 172 12.08 -2.54 -10.11
C GLY A 172 13.27 -2.38 -11.07
N ARG A 173 13.12 -1.54 -12.11
CA ARG A 173 14.23 -1.17 -13.01
C ARG A 173 15.41 -0.64 -12.18
N GLY A 174 16.61 -1.11 -12.46
CA GLY A 174 17.86 -0.68 -11.81
C GLY A 174 18.35 -1.57 -10.67
N THR A 175 17.63 -2.63 -10.28
CA THR A 175 18.16 -3.66 -9.39
C THR A 175 18.80 -4.78 -10.21
N SER A 176 20.08 -5.06 -9.94
CA SER A 176 20.81 -6.17 -10.57
C SER A 176 20.21 -7.52 -10.15
N GLY A 177 19.84 -8.34 -11.11
CA GLY A 177 19.37 -9.71 -10.93
C GLY A 177 18.08 -10.00 -11.74
N PRO A 178 17.81 -11.27 -12.08
CA PRO A 178 16.61 -11.65 -12.81
C PRO A 178 15.35 -11.31 -12.00
N SER A 179 14.32 -10.79 -12.69
CA SER A 179 12.98 -10.69 -12.11
C SER A 179 12.39 -12.10 -12.02
N GLU A 180 12.18 -12.60 -10.81
CA GLU A 180 11.67 -13.96 -10.61
C GLU A 180 10.16 -14.08 -10.83
N ALA A 181 9.42 -12.97 -10.79
CA ALA A 181 7.98 -12.98 -11.09
C ALA A 181 7.72 -12.98 -12.60
N LYS A 182 8.02 -14.09 -13.24
CA LYS A 182 7.76 -14.30 -14.68
C LYS A 182 6.27 -14.45 -15.03
N ILE A 183 5.46 -14.82 -14.05
CA ILE A 183 4.03 -15.10 -14.22
C ILE A 183 3.22 -13.96 -13.61
N PRO A 184 2.23 -13.38 -14.29
CA PRO A 184 1.31 -12.40 -13.70
C PRO A 184 0.66 -12.93 -12.42
N LEU A 185 0.39 -12.05 -11.43
CA LEU A 185 -0.20 -12.48 -10.17
C LEU A 185 -1.57 -13.12 -10.40
N VAL A 186 -2.39 -12.55 -11.27
CA VAL A 186 -3.72 -13.08 -11.61
C VAL A 186 -3.65 -14.54 -12.10
N GLU A 187 -2.63 -14.92 -12.85
CA GLU A 187 -2.44 -16.30 -13.30
C GLU A 187 -2.13 -17.26 -12.15
N GLN A 188 -1.29 -16.82 -11.20
CA GLN A 188 -1.01 -17.62 -10.00
C GLN A 188 -2.22 -17.72 -9.07
N LEU A 189 -3.04 -16.68 -9.02
CA LEU A 189 -4.27 -16.68 -8.21
C LEU A 189 -5.32 -17.67 -8.74
N LYS A 190 -5.27 -18.08 -10.02
CA LYS A 190 -6.26 -19.01 -10.59
C LYS A 190 -6.35 -20.32 -9.80
N ASN A 191 -5.23 -20.86 -9.34
CA ASN A 191 -5.16 -22.12 -8.62
C ASN A 191 -4.78 -21.96 -7.13
N ALA A 192 -4.75 -20.73 -6.61
CA ALA A 192 -4.48 -20.47 -5.20
C ALA A 192 -5.72 -20.79 -4.34
N TRP A 193 -5.52 -21.56 -3.27
CA TRP A 193 -6.50 -21.80 -2.22
C TRP A 193 -6.74 -20.54 -1.37
N CYS A 194 -5.64 -19.91 -0.97
CA CYS A 194 -5.63 -18.61 -0.33
C CYS A 194 -4.32 -17.89 -0.62
N CYS A 195 -4.31 -16.57 -0.44
CA CYS A 195 -3.12 -15.75 -0.48
C CYS A 195 -2.72 -15.37 0.95
N VAL A 196 -1.45 -15.56 1.31
CA VAL A 196 -0.89 -15.11 2.58
C VAL A 196 0.08 -13.97 2.33
N THR A 197 -0.17 -12.82 2.95
CA THR A 197 0.68 -11.64 2.75
C THR A 197 0.96 -10.90 4.04
N SER A 198 2.07 -10.16 4.11
CA SER A 198 2.29 -9.25 5.23
C SER A 198 1.45 -7.98 5.08
N CYS A 199 1.91 -7.02 4.28
CA CYS A 199 1.23 -5.75 4.02
C CYS A 199 1.29 -5.42 2.52
N SER A 200 1.23 -6.42 1.64
CA SER A 200 1.37 -6.21 0.20
C SER A 200 0.05 -5.84 -0.46
N ILE A 201 0.12 -5.02 -1.50
CA ILE A 201 -1.01 -4.68 -2.39
C ILE A 201 -1.59 -5.93 -3.08
N SER A 202 -0.85 -7.05 -3.14
CA SER A 202 -1.38 -8.33 -3.62
C SER A 202 -2.66 -8.78 -2.91
N ALA A 203 -2.96 -8.27 -1.71
CA ALA A 203 -4.24 -8.49 -1.04
C ALA A 203 -5.42 -7.98 -1.86
N VAL A 204 -5.28 -6.81 -2.51
CA VAL A 204 -6.32 -6.23 -3.38
C VAL A 204 -6.59 -7.15 -4.56
N GLU A 205 -5.54 -7.50 -5.31
CA GLU A 205 -5.66 -8.37 -6.48
C GLU A 205 -6.24 -9.75 -6.10
N SER A 206 -5.80 -10.32 -4.96
CA SER A 206 -6.30 -11.62 -4.50
C SER A 206 -7.78 -11.58 -4.17
N LEU A 207 -8.25 -10.58 -3.43
CA LEU A 207 -9.67 -10.44 -3.08
C LEU A 207 -10.53 -10.16 -4.31
N CYS A 208 -10.08 -9.33 -5.25
CA CYS A 208 -10.77 -9.10 -6.51
C CYS A 208 -10.88 -10.38 -7.36
N GLU A 209 -9.88 -11.27 -7.29
CA GLU A 209 -9.91 -12.57 -7.97
C GLU A 209 -10.71 -13.65 -7.21
N GLY A 210 -11.41 -13.30 -6.12
CA GLY A 210 -12.19 -14.22 -5.30
C GLY A 210 -11.33 -15.13 -4.41
N VAL A 211 -10.05 -14.85 -4.25
CA VAL A 211 -9.13 -15.64 -3.42
C VAL A 211 -9.08 -15.08 -2.01
N PRO A 212 -9.42 -15.88 -0.98
CA PRO A 212 -9.31 -15.46 0.42
C PRO A 212 -7.89 -15.02 0.78
N VAL A 213 -7.79 -14.02 1.67
CA VAL A 213 -6.50 -13.48 2.10
C VAL A 213 -6.31 -13.65 3.60
N ILE A 214 -5.10 -14.06 3.99
CA ILE A 214 -4.62 -14.02 5.36
C ILE A 214 -3.48 -13.01 5.41
N CYS A 215 -3.59 -12.00 6.27
CA CYS A 215 -2.63 -10.91 6.30
C CYS A 215 -2.03 -10.68 7.69
N HIS A 216 -0.93 -9.94 7.74
CA HIS A 216 -0.35 -9.50 9.02
C HIS A 216 -1.32 -8.53 9.73
N PRO A 217 -1.41 -8.54 11.07
CA PRO A 217 -2.31 -7.63 11.83
C PRO A 217 -2.10 -6.14 11.54
N LYS A 218 -0.92 -5.72 11.09
CA LYS A 218 -0.64 -4.34 10.65
C LYS A 218 -0.95 -4.07 9.18
N SER A 219 -1.57 -5.02 8.47
CA SER A 219 -1.96 -4.83 7.07
C SER A 219 -3.21 -3.95 6.96
N PHE A 220 -3.28 -3.17 5.88
CA PHE A 220 -4.49 -2.42 5.52
C PHE A 220 -5.68 -3.32 5.15
N ALA A 221 -5.43 -4.58 4.83
CA ALA A 221 -6.47 -5.58 4.55
C ALA A 221 -7.01 -6.25 5.83
N GLN A 222 -6.42 -5.97 7.00
CA GLN A 222 -6.82 -6.56 8.28
C GLN A 222 -8.32 -6.42 8.59
N PRO A 223 -9.02 -5.32 8.27
CA PRO A 223 -10.44 -5.18 8.59
C PRO A 223 -11.35 -6.22 7.94
N ILE A 224 -10.94 -6.79 6.80
CA ILE A 224 -11.75 -7.74 6.03
C ILE A 224 -11.11 -9.11 5.82
N CYS A 225 -9.92 -9.34 6.37
CA CYS A 225 -9.14 -10.57 6.18
C CYS A 225 -8.83 -11.25 7.51
N ASP A 226 -8.56 -12.55 7.45
CA ASP A 226 -7.97 -13.27 8.57
C ASP A 226 -6.55 -12.77 8.87
N THR A 227 -6.16 -12.81 10.14
CA THR A 227 -4.80 -12.47 10.58
C THR A 227 -4.08 -13.65 11.25
N GLN A 228 -4.76 -14.75 11.46
CA GLN A 228 -4.23 -15.94 12.10
C GLN A 228 -3.88 -17.00 11.06
N LEU A 229 -2.65 -17.50 11.08
CA LEU A 229 -2.17 -18.44 10.07
C LEU A 229 -2.85 -19.82 10.10
N ASN A 230 -3.50 -20.21 11.19
CA ASN A 230 -4.30 -21.44 11.24
C ASN A 230 -5.55 -21.36 10.35
N ALA A 231 -5.98 -20.16 9.97
CA ALA A 231 -7.07 -19.94 9.02
C ALA A 231 -6.77 -20.53 7.61
N VAL A 232 -5.54 -20.92 7.30
CA VAL A 232 -5.20 -21.57 6.00
C VAL A 232 -6.01 -22.82 5.71
N ASN A 233 -6.57 -23.48 6.72
CA ASN A 233 -7.44 -24.65 6.53
C ASN A 233 -8.85 -24.29 6.10
N ASN A 234 -9.35 -23.14 6.54
CA ASN A 234 -10.68 -22.63 6.21
C ASN A 234 -10.63 -21.11 6.16
N PRO A 235 -10.01 -20.50 5.13
CA PRO A 235 -9.83 -19.07 5.07
C PRO A 235 -11.16 -18.35 4.82
N LYS A 236 -11.42 -17.31 5.63
CA LYS A 236 -12.58 -16.45 5.47
C LYS A 236 -12.44 -15.61 4.21
N TYR A 237 -13.51 -15.48 3.47
CA TYR A 237 -13.64 -14.50 2.39
C TYR A 237 -14.74 -13.51 2.75
N VAL A 238 -14.41 -12.23 2.68
CA VAL A 238 -15.36 -11.12 2.77
C VAL A 238 -15.35 -10.44 1.41
N GLU A 239 -16.54 -10.21 0.87
CA GLU A 239 -16.69 -9.47 -0.37
C GLU A 239 -16.07 -8.07 -0.21
N PRO A 240 -15.12 -7.66 -1.07
CA PRO A 240 -14.25 -6.52 -0.77
C PRO A 240 -14.77 -5.15 -1.22
N THR A 241 -15.95 -5.02 -1.83
CA THR A 241 -16.39 -3.77 -2.47
C THR A 241 -16.40 -2.57 -1.52
N ASP A 242 -16.90 -2.71 -0.28
CA ASP A 242 -16.89 -1.62 0.70
C ASP A 242 -15.47 -1.18 1.06
N TRP A 243 -14.57 -2.14 1.19
CA TRP A 243 -13.17 -1.86 1.47
C TRP A 243 -12.46 -1.21 0.26
N LEU A 244 -12.77 -1.65 -0.96
CA LEU A 244 -12.25 -1.03 -2.19
C LEU A 244 -12.73 0.41 -2.35
N ARG A 245 -13.99 0.71 -1.97
CA ARG A 245 -14.47 2.11 -1.89
C ARG A 245 -13.58 2.92 -0.95
N SER A 246 -13.32 2.43 0.25
CA SER A 246 -12.44 3.11 1.20
C SER A 246 -11.05 3.38 0.64
N LEU A 247 -10.46 2.43 -0.08
CA LEU A 247 -9.16 2.60 -0.72
C LEU A 247 -9.20 3.64 -1.86
N SER A 248 -10.28 3.66 -2.66
CA SER A 248 -10.43 4.59 -3.79
C SER A 248 -10.47 6.06 -3.34
N TYR A 249 -11.00 6.32 -2.15
CA TYR A 249 -11.04 7.66 -1.55
C TYR A 249 -9.74 8.13 -0.90
N GLN A 250 -8.73 7.29 -0.85
CA GLN A 250 -7.42 7.59 -0.26
C GLN A 250 -6.28 7.48 -1.29
N GLN A 251 -6.62 7.58 -2.57
CA GLN A 251 -5.64 7.68 -3.66
C GLN A 251 -6.15 8.66 -4.72
N PHE A 252 -5.23 9.46 -5.26
CA PHE A 252 -5.53 10.60 -6.12
C PHE A 252 -4.52 10.71 -7.25
N THR A 253 -4.92 11.37 -8.35
CA THR A 253 -4.02 11.72 -9.43
C THR A 253 -3.20 12.97 -9.08
N PRO A 254 -2.08 13.25 -9.77
CA PRO A 254 -1.35 14.52 -9.60
C PRO A 254 -2.23 15.75 -9.83
N GLU A 255 -3.17 15.68 -10.78
CA GLU A 255 -4.10 16.75 -11.10
C GLU A 255 -5.03 17.04 -9.92
N GLU A 256 -5.58 15.99 -9.28
CA GLU A 256 -6.44 16.12 -8.09
C GLU A 256 -5.69 16.70 -6.88
N PHE A 257 -4.37 16.49 -6.78
CA PHE A 257 -3.54 17.20 -5.80
C PHE A 257 -3.34 18.67 -6.19
N ALA A 258 -3.18 18.96 -7.48
CA ALA A 258 -2.88 20.33 -7.97
C ALA A 258 -4.09 21.26 -7.96
N ASP A 259 -5.31 20.74 -8.15
CA ASP A 259 -6.56 21.50 -8.18
C ASP A 259 -7.28 21.58 -6.82
N GLY A 260 -6.80 20.84 -5.81
CA GLY A 260 -7.34 20.82 -4.45
C GLY A 260 -8.43 19.79 -4.20
N THR A 261 -8.82 19.00 -5.20
CA THR A 261 -9.81 17.92 -5.05
C THR A 261 -9.39 16.92 -3.98
N ALA A 262 -8.11 16.48 -4.01
CA ALA A 262 -7.56 15.56 -3.01
C ALA A 262 -7.67 16.13 -1.59
N VAL A 263 -7.30 17.39 -1.41
CA VAL A 263 -7.35 18.08 -0.11
C VAL A 263 -8.79 18.21 0.41
N SER A 264 -9.74 18.56 -0.47
CA SER A 264 -11.16 18.65 -0.11
C SER A 264 -11.70 17.30 0.39
N ILE A 265 -11.47 16.23 -0.35
CA ILE A 265 -11.92 14.89 0.01
C ILE A 265 -11.27 14.42 1.33
N LEU A 266 -9.96 14.63 1.50
CA LEU A 266 -9.28 14.24 2.74
C LEU A 266 -9.82 15.02 3.96
N LYS A 267 -10.20 16.29 3.78
CA LYS A 267 -10.84 17.10 4.82
C LYS A 267 -12.21 16.54 5.20
N ASP A 268 -13.05 16.22 4.23
CA ASP A 268 -14.37 15.63 4.44
C ASP A 268 -14.28 14.27 5.16
N LEU A 269 -13.24 13.49 4.88
CA LEU A 269 -12.95 12.22 5.53
C LEU A 269 -12.24 12.37 6.90
N ARG A 270 -11.94 13.59 7.35
CA ARG A 270 -11.17 13.89 8.57
C ARG A 270 -9.76 13.29 8.56
N LEU A 271 -9.17 13.19 7.39
CA LEU A 271 -7.80 12.72 7.19
C LEU A 271 -6.77 13.85 7.02
N LEU A 272 -7.18 15.10 7.21
CA LEU A 272 -6.29 16.27 7.32
C LEU A 272 -6.13 16.71 8.77
#